data_3c4eaede57fb6059ce1329a34820d806
#
_entry.id   3c4eaede57fb6059ce1329a34820d806
#
_cell.length_a   1.000
_cell.length_b   1.000
_cell.length_c   1.000
_cell.angle_alpha   90.00
_cell.angle_beta   90.00
_cell.angle_gamma   90.00
#
_symmetry.space_group_name_H-M   'P 1'
#
loop_
_entity.id
_entity.type
_entity.pdbx_description
1 polymer ?
#
loop_
_entity_poly.entity_id
_entity_poly.type
_entity_poly.pdbx_seq_one_letter_code
_entity_poly.pdbx_strand_id
1 'polypeptide(L)'
;VAEPQFEGQTKTKLGNSEVTSVVSQATSAAMDQYLEENPKYAKIIIEKVILAATARTAARKAREMVQRKTVMSGAGMPGKLADCSERNPEQCELFLVEGDSAGGTAKQGRDRRIQAILPLRGKILNVEKAAEDRAFDSEEIRNIYTALGVTVAQEDENGEKRMDLSKLRYHKVIIMTDADVDGSHIATLILTFFFRYMLDLIRNGDRKSVV
;
A
#
# COMPACT_ATOMS: atom_id res chain seq x y z
N VAL A 1 -28.73 35.37 7.92
CA VAL A 1 -29.30 34.34 8.82
C VAL A 1 -30.10 35.07 9.89
N ALA A 2 -31.42 34.81 9.97
CA ALA A 2 -32.30 35.52 10.88
C ALA A 2 -32.01 35.19 12.36
N GLU A 3 -31.66 33.93 12.64
CA GLU A 3 -31.30 33.44 13.97
C GLU A 3 -29.96 32.71 13.91
N PRO A 4 -28.82 33.42 14.02
CA PRO A 4 -27.49 32.78 13.92
C PRO A 4 -27.17 31.98 15.17
N GLN A 5 -26.88 30.70 14.99
CA GLN A 5 -26.33 29.83 16.03
C GLN A 5 -24.82 29.78 15.88
N PHE A 6 -24.07 29.98 16.95
CA PHE A 6 -22.61 29.97 16.92
C PHE A 6 -22.04 28.81 17.74
N GLU A 7 -21.01 28.17 17.22
CA GLU A 7 -20.22 27.23 17.99
C GLU A 7 -19.11 27.94 18.78
N GLY A 8 -19.05 27.62 20.08
CA GLY A 8 -18.05 28.14 21.00
C GLY A 8 -18.30 29.57 21.53
N GLN A 9 -17.61 29.92 22.62
CA GLN A 9 -17.74 31.23 23.29
C GLN A 9 -17.27 32.40 22.43
N THR A 10 -16.36 32.18 21.50
CA THR A 10 -15.78 33.22 20.64
C THR A 10 -16.66 33.58 19.44
N LYS A 11 -17.74 32.84 19.20
CA LYS A 11 -18.69 33.07 18.08
C LYS A 11 -18.04 33.19 16.70
N THR A 12 -16.91 32.46 16.50
CA THR A 12 -16.13 32.51 15.26
C THR A 12 -16.64 31.55 14.19
N LYS A 13 -17.49 30.59 14.58
CA LYS A 13 -18.01 29.56 13.67
C LYS A 13 -19.53 29.52 13.75
N LEU A 14 -20.19 29.64 12.59
CA LEU A 14 -21.63 29.51 12.47
C LEU A 14 -22.02 28.04 12.53
N GLY A 15 -22.94 27.69 13.45
CA GLY A 15 -23.43 26.33 13.65
C GLY A 15 -24.69 25.96 12.86
N ASN A 16 -25.24 26.89 12.10
CA ASN A 16 -26.43 26.67 11.28
C ASN A 16 -26.11 25.76 10.08
N SER A 17 -26.41 24.48 10.17
CA SER A 17 -26.11 23.49 9.13
C SER A 17 -26.83 23.73 7.80
N GLU A 18 -28.08 24.26 7.88
CA GLU A 18 -28.90 24.61 6.72
C GLU A 18 -28.26 25.70 5.83
N VAL A 19 -27.48 26.60 6.41
CA VAL A 19 -26.82 27.68 5.67
C VAL A 19 -25.78 27.17 4.70
N THR A 20 -25.08 26.12 5.06
CA THR A 20 -24.04 25.51 4.22
C THR A 20 -24.61 25.06 2.86
N SER A 21 -25.77 24.40 2.88
CA SER A 21 -26.42 23.94 1.65
C SER A 21 -26.85 25.09 0.74
N VAL A 22 -27.49 26.08 1.33
CA VAL A 22 -28.00 27.26 0.57
C VAL A 22 -26.85 28.07 -0.02
N VAL A 23 -25.81 28.34 0.76
CA VAL A 23 -24.63 29.09 0.28
C VAL A 23 -23.89 28.29 -0.80
N SER A 24 -23.74 26.99 -0.61
CA SER A 24 -23.07 26.12 -1.61
C SER A 24 -23.81 26.13 -2.94
N GLN A 25 -25.16 25.99 -2.93
CA GLN A 25 -25.96 26.00 -4.14
C GLN A 25 -25.91 27.37 -4.83
N ALA A 26 -26.10 28.46 -4.08
CA ALA A 26 -26.05 29.80 -4.65
C ALA A 26 -24.67 30.15 -5.22
N THR A 27 -23.60 29.74 -4.52
CA THR A 27 -22.22 29.98 -4.97
C THR A 27 -21.93 29.16 -6.24
N SER A 28 -22.31 27.86 -6.28
CA SER A 28 -22.11 27.04 -7.47
C SER A 28 -22.82 27.61 -8.68
N ALA A 29 -24.12 27.98 -8.53
CA ALA A 29 -24.87 28.55 -9.66
C ALA A 29 -24.28 29.88 -10.15
N ALA A 30 -23.88 30.76 -9.23
CA ALA A 30 -23.24 32.02 -9.60
C ALA A 30 -21.85 31.82 -10.28
N MET A 31 -21.06 30.83 -9.81
CA MET A 31 -19.78 30.49 -10.41
C MET A 31 -19.95 29.89 -11.80
N ASP A 32 -20.91 28.99 -11.98
CA ASP A 32 -21.18 28.37 -13.28
C ASP A 32 -21.54 29.45 -14.32
N GLN A 33 -22.48 30.30 -13.95
CA GLN A 33 -22.86 31.43 -14.82
C GLN A 33 -21.67 32.35 -15.12
N TYR A 34 -20.91 32.75 -14.10
CA TYR A 34 -19.74 33.62 -14.28
C TYR A 34 -18.71 33.02 -15.22
N LEU A 35 -18.41 31.72 -15.09
CA LEU A 35 -17.41 31.04 -15.91
C LEU A 35 -17.89 30.87 -17.37
N GLU A 36 -19.19 30.64 -17.59
CA GLU A 36 -19.79 30.60 -18.92
C GLU A 36 -19.73 31.96 -19.63
N GLU A 37 -20.05 33.03 -18.91
CA GLU A 37 -20.00 34.42 -19.45
C GLU A 37 -18.57 34.91 -19.64
N ASN A 38 -17.58 34.34 -18.95
CA ASN A 38 -16.19 34.78 -18.94
C ASN A 38 -15.17 33.68 -19.31
N PRO A 39 -15.18 33.13 -20.53
CA PRO A 39 -14.37 31.97 -20.91
C PRO A 39 -12.86 32.20 -20.81
N LYS A 40 -12.39 33.44 -20.93
CA LYS A 40 -10.97 33.78 -20.75
C LYS A 40 -10.53 33.56 -19.30
N TYR A 41 -11.34 34.01 -18.33
CA TYR A 41 -11.04 33.81 -16.93
C TYR A 41 -11.23 32.35 -16.52
N ALA A 42 -12.25 31.68 -17.06
CA ALA A 42 -12.47 30.23 -16.85
C ALA A 42 -11.22 29.44 -17.26
N LYS A 43 -10.64 29.71 -18.43
CA LYS A 43 -9.41 29.06 -18.90
C LYS A 43 -8.25 29.27 -17.93
N ILE A 44 -8.01 30.51 -17.49
CA ILE A 44 -6.91 30.83 -16.59
C ILE A 44 -7.09 30.10 -15.24
N ILE A 45 -8.32 30.07 -14.71
CA ILE A 45 -8.64 29.39 -13.43
C ILE A 45 -8.39 27.89 -13.58
N ILE A 46 -8.89 27.28 -14.65
CA ILE A 46 -8.72 25.84 -14.91
C ILE A 46 -7.24 25.48 -15.07
N GLU A 47 -6.47 26.26 -15.82
CA GLU A 47 -5.03 26.06 -15.97
C GLU A 47 -4.30 26.09 -14.61
N LYS A 48 -4.67 27.04 -13.73
CA LYS A 48 -4.12 27.13 -12.36
C LYS A 48 -4.50 25.92 -11.50
N VAL A 49 -5.74 25.47 -11.60
CA VAL A 49 -6.23 24.28 -10.85
C VAL A 49 -5.49 23.03 -11.33
N ILE A 50 -5.33 22.84 -12.65
CA ILE A 50 -4.59 21.70 -13.22
C ILE A 50 -3.12 21.76 -12.77
N LEU A 51 -2.48 22.92 -12.85
CA LEU A 51 -1.10 23.10 -12.41
C LEU A 51 -0.93 22.76 -10.93
N ALA A 52 -1.84 23.23 -10.08
CA ALA A 52 -1.81 22.94 -8.65
C ALA A 52 -2.07 21.45 -8.35
N ALA A 53 -2.94 20.79 -9.10
CA ALA A 53 -3.20 19.36 -8.98
C ALA A 53 -1.97 18.53 -9.40
N THR A 54 -1.35 18.90 -10.53
CA THR A 54 -0.13 18.25 -11.03
C THR A 54 1.03 18.41 -10.07
N ALA A 55 1.23 19.63 -9.52
CA ALA A 55 2.29 19.90 -8.54
C ALA A 55 2.06 19.08 -7.24
N ARG A 56 0.81 18.98 -6.75
CA ARG A 56 0.50 18.15 -5.58
C ARG A 56 0.75 16.67 -5.83
N THR A 57 0.38 16.17 -7.00
CA THR A 57 0.62 14.77 -7.38
C THR A 57 2.11 14.48 -7.51
N ALA A 58 2.88 15.38 -8.12
CA ALA A 58 4.33 15.27 -8.23
C ALA A 58 5.02 15.31 -6.86
N ALA A 59 4.60 16.22 -5.98
CA ALA A 59 5.13 16.32 -4.60
C ALA A 59 4.80 15.06 -3.78
N ARG A 60 3.58 14.49 -3.95
CA ARG A 60 3.20 13.23 -3.31
C ARG A 60 4.08 12.09 -3.80
N LYS A 61 4.21 11.92 -5.12
CA LYS A 61 5.10 10.90 -5.73
C LYS A 61 6.54 11.04 -5.25
N ALA A 62 7.06 12.25 -5.16
CA ALA A 62 8.43 12.49 -4.68
C ALA A 62 8.59 12.08 -3.20
N ARG A 63 7.62 12.43 -2.33
CA ARG A 63 7.63 12.00 -0.93
C ARG A 63 7.54 10.48 -0.79
N GLU A 64 6.67 9.85 -1.56
CA GLU A 64 6.52 8.39 -1.60
C GLU A 64 7.81 7.70 -2.05
N MET A 65 8.49 8.23 -3.08
CA MET A 65 9.80 7.71 -3.50
C MET A 65 10.86 7.81 -2.40
N VAL A 66 10.91 8.93 -1.66
CA VAL A 66 11.84 9.10 -0.54
C VAL A 66 11.48 8.14 0.60
N GLN A 67 10.21 8.04 0.97
CA GLN A 67 9.75 7.10 1.99
C GLN A 67 10.00 5.64 1.59
N ARG A 68 9.71 5.28 0.34
CA ARG A 68 10.02 3.93 -0.20
C ARG A 68 11.51 3.61 -0.08
N LYS A 69 12.40 4.52 -0.45
CA LYS A 69 13.85 4.33 -0.29
C LYS A 69 14.27 4.20 1.17
N THR A 70 13.71 5.01 2.07
CA THR A 70 14.07 5.01 3.51
C THR A 70 13.52 3.78 4.22
N VAL A 71 12.29 3.37 3.95
CA VAL A 71 11.66 2.18 4.56
C VAL A 71 12.35 0.89 4.10
N MET A 72 12.85 0.85 2.87
CA MET A 72 13.45 -0.35 2.29
C MET A 72 14.98 -0.42 2.48
N SER A 73 15.66 0.71 2.67
CA SER A 73 17.12 0.76 2.86
C SER A 73 17.58 0.88 4.31
N GLY A 74 16.68 1.21 5.23
CA GLY A 74 17.01 1.48 6.64
C GLY A 74 16.21 0.68 7.66
N ALA A 75 15.16 -0.03 7.25
CA ALA A 75 14.44 -0.93 8.14
C ALA A 75 15.25 -2.22 8.32
N GLY A 76 15.75 -2.46 9.53
CA GLY A 76 16.22 -3.78 9.93
C GLY A 76 15.15 -4.83 9.64
N MET A 77 15.53 -6.11 9.73
CA MET A 77 14.59 -7.24 9.53
C MET A 77 13.29 -7.03 10.28
N PRO A 78 12.13 -7.39 9.71
CA PRO A 78 10.86 -7.30 10.41
C PRO A 78 10.98 -7.98 11.78
N GLY A 79 10.63 -7.29 12.86
CA GLY A 79 10.78 -7.83 14.22
C GLY A 79 10.05 -9.14 14.47
N LYS A 80 9.08 -9.47 13.61
CA LYS A 80 8.33 -10.73 13.65
C LYS A 80 8.96 -11.85 12.83
N LEU A 81 9.87 -11.56 11.91
CA LEU A 81 10.51 -12.57 11.10
C LEU A 81 11.44 -13.45 11.94
N ALA A 82 11.16 -14.73 11.95
CA ALA A 82 12.11 -15.73 12.43
C ALA A 82 12.92 -16.23 11.23
N ASP A 83 14.07 -15.63 11.01
CA ASP A 83 14.93 -15.92 9.87
C ASP A 83 15.63 -17.28 9.97
N CYS A 84 16.13 -17.77 8.84
CA CYS A 84 17.00 -18.95 8.75
C CYS A 84 18.48 -18.56 8.77
N SER A 85 19.35 -19.52 9.06
CA SER A 85 20.79 -19.27 9.15
C SER A 85 21.51 -19.44 7.81
N GLU A 86 20.94 -20.18 6.87
CA GLU A 86 21.47 -20.35 5.50
C GLU A 86 21.41 -19.01 4.75
N ARG A 87 22.45 -18.75 3.94
CA ARG A 87 22.56 -17.52 3.17
C ARG A 87 22.41 -17.72 1.67
N ASN A 88 22.45 -18.97 1.21
CA ASN A 88 22.16 -19.29 -0.18
C ASN A 88 20.64 -19.27 -0.41
N PRO A 89 20.08 -18.29 -1.15
CA PRO A 89 18.65 -18.16 -1.34
C PRO A 89 18.00 -19.41 -1.95
N GLU A 90 18.73 -20.14 -2.80
CA GLU A 90 18.23 -21.36 -3.46
C GLU A 90 17.84 -22.46 -2.48
N GLN A 91 18.44 -22.46 -1.30
CA GLN A 91 18.16 -23.43 -0.23
C GLN A 91 17.16 -22.91 0.80
N CYS A 92 16.78 -21.63 0.72
CA CYS A 92 15.97 -20.97 1.74
C CYS A 92 14.48 -20.90 1.35
N GLU A 93 13.64 -21.17 2.34
CA GLU A 93 12.19 -21.14 2.22
C GLU A 93 11.59 -20.10 3.20
N LEU A 94 10.65 -19.28 2.72
CA LEU A 94 9.89 -18.35 3.56
C LEU A 94 8.47 -18.85 3.71
N PHE A 95 8.05 -19.08 4.95
CA PHE A 95 6.67 -19.43 5.29
C PHE A 95 5.93 -18.18 5.74
N LEU A 96 4.87 -17.83 5.01
CA LEU A 96 3.91 -16.79 5.40
C LEU A 96 2.79 -17.49 6.17
N VAL A 97 2.70 -17.25 7.47
CA VAL A 97 1.82 -18.01 8.36
C VAL A 97 0.73 -17.11 8.90
N GLU A 98 -0.52 -17.59 8.87
CA GLU A 98 -1.65 -16.86 9.42
C GLU A 98 -1.59 -16.78 10.96
N GLY A 99 -1.45 -15.55 11.47
CA GLY A 99 -1.53 -15.24 12.89
C GLY A 99 -0.27 -15.55 13.69
N ASP A 100 -0.17 -14.87 14.83
CA ASP A 100 0.98 -14.99 15.73
C ASP A 100 1.02 -16.36 16.45
N SER A 101 -0.15 -16.99 16.69
CA SER A 101 -0.24 -18.29 17.36
C SER A 101 0.33 -19.42 16.50
N ALA A 102 -0.19 -19.57 15.26
CA ALA A 102 0.34 -20.56 14.31
C ALA A 102 1.79 -20.26 13.95
N GLY A 103 2.15 -18.96 13.81
CA GLY A 103 3.54 -18.53 13.64
C GLY A 103 4.44 -18.98 14.78
N GLY A 104 3.98 -18.96 16.03
CA GLY A 104 4.70 -19.46 17.19
C GLY A 104 4.98 -20.96 17.09
N THR A 105 3.97 -21.75 16.74
CA THR A 105 4.09 -23.20 16.55
C THR A 105 5.02 -23.51 15.37
N ALA A 106 4.86 -22.84 14.25
CA ALA A 106 5.72 -23.00 13.09
C ALA A 106 7.19 -22.67 13.40
N LYS A 107 7.47 -21.63 14.18
CA LYS A 107 8.82 -21.29 14.65
C LYS A 107 9.47 -22.39 15.47
N GLN A 108 8.70 -23.16 16.23
CA GLN A 108 9.22 -24.26 17.04
C GLN A 108 9.52 -25.50 16.18
N GLY A 109 8.66 -25.82 15.20
CA GLY A 109 8.75 -27.02 14.38
C GLY A 109 9.63 -26.91 13.14
N ARG A 110 10.08 -25.69 12.74
CA ARG A 110 10.85 -25.47 11.51
C ARG A 110 12.28 -26.01 11.53
N ASP A 111 12.84 -26.28 10.38
CA ASP A 111 14.29 -26.36 10.22
C ASP A 111 14.88 -24.93 10.22
N ARG A 112 15.52 -24.55 11.34
CA ARG A 112 16.12 -23.21 11.52
C ARG A 112 17.24 -22.93 10.54
N ARG A 113 17.79 -23.92 9.86
CA ARG A 113 18.87 -23.75 8.91
C ARG A 113 18.35 -23.12 7.62
N ILE A 114 17.22 -23.60 7.09
CA ILE A 114 16.73 -23.25 5.75
C ILE A 114 15.34 -22.61 5.73
N GLN A 115 14.58 -22.71 6.82
CA GLN A 115 13.20 -22.26 6.88
C GLN A 115 13.05 -20.99 7.72
N ALA A 116 12.51 -19.93 7.12
CA ALA A 116 12.13 -18.69 7.78
C ALA A 116 10.61 -18.61 7.96
N ILE A 117 10.15 -18.04 9.06
CA ILE A 117 8.73 -17.88 9.37
C ILE A 117 8.41 -16.39 9.53
N LEU A 118 7.44 -15.92 8.76
CA LEU A 118 6.85 -14.58 8.90
C LEU A 118 5.36 -14.72 9.23
N PRO A 119 4.95 -14.50 10.48
CA PRO A 119 3.54 -14.46 10.82
C PRO A 119 2.90 -13.17 10.30
N LEU A 120 1.74 -13.29 9.67
CA LEU A 120 0.93 -12.18 9.20
C LEU A 120 -0.25 -11.96 10.15
N ARG A 121 -0.54 -10.72 10.54
CA ARG A 121 -1.66 -10.40 11.42
C ARG A 121 -2.95 -10.25 10.62
N GLY A 122 -3.78 -11.29 10.66
CA GLY A 122 -5.11 -11.27 10.07
C GLY A 122 -5.09 -11.10 8.55
N LYS A 123 -6.19 -10.57 8.03
CA LYS A 123 -6.36 -10.36 6.59
C LYS A 123 -5.48 -9.20 6.10
N ILE A 124 -4.58 -9.48 5.18
CA ILE A 124 -3.80 -8.42 4.54
C ILE A 124 -4.73 -7.53 3.70
N LEU A 125 -4.23 -6.33 3.40
CA LEU A 125 -4.98 -5.37 2.58
C LEU A 125 -5.34 -5.99 1.22
N ASN A 126 -6.61 -5.85 0.81
CA ASN A 126 -7.02 -6.21 -0.54
C ASN A 126 -6.50 -5.16 -1.52
N VAL A 127 -5.37 -5.48 -2.17
CA VAL A 127 -4.68 -4.56 -3.09
C VAL A 127 -5.42 -4.33 -4.41
N GLU A 128 -6.43 -5.15 -4.72
CA GLU A 128 -7.29 -4.97 -5.89
C GLU A 128 -8.31 -3.84 -5.67
N LYS A 129 -8.78 -3.68 -4.42
CA LYS A 129 -9.77 -2.66 -4.03
C LYS A 129 -9.13 -1.40 -3.46
N ALA A 130 -7.89 -1.49 -3.00
CA ALA A 130 -7.19 -0.38 -2.38
C ALA A 130 -6.46 0.46 -3.45
N ALA A 131 -6.37 1.76 -3.20
CA ALA A 131 -5.48 2.61 -3.97
C ALA A 131 -4.02 2.17 -3.77
N GLU A 132 -3.20 2.29 -4.80
CA GLU A 132 -1.80 1.85 -4.81
C GLU A 132 -0.99 2.41 -3.62
N ASP A 133 -1.27 3.64 -3.25
CA ASP A 133 -0.65 4.35 -2.11
C ASP A 133 -0.87 3.59 -0.78
N ARG A 134 -2.09 3.08 -0.56
CA ARG A 134 -2.45 2.36 0.67
C ARG A 134 -1.81 0.99 0.78
N ALA A 135 -1.46 0.36 -0.34
CA ALA A 135 -0.79 -0.93 -0.32
C ALA A 135 0.54 -0.84 0.43
N PHE A 136 1.31 0.23 0.20
CA PHE A 136 2.61 0.43 0.86
C PHE A 136 2.52 1.02 2.27
N ASP A 137 1.36 1.53 2.68
CA ASP A 137 1.11 1.93 4.07
C ASP A 137 0.83 0.72 4.97
N SER A 138 0.45 -0.43 4.40
CA SER A 138 0.23 -1.67 5.14
C SER A 138 1.54 -2.22 5.71
N GLU A 139 1.58 -2.41 7.03
CA GLU A 139 2.72 -3.00 7.73
C GLU A 139 3.03 -4.41 7.22
N GLU A 140 1.99 -5.21 6.98
CA GLU A 140 2.14 -6.60 6.52
C GLU A 140 2.78 -6.67 5.12
N ILE A 141 2.37 -5.79 4.21
CA ILE A 141 2.96 -5.68 2.87
C ILE A 141 4.42 -5.26 2.97
N ARG A 142 4.75 -4.25 3.78
CA ARG A 142 6.14 -3.83 3.99
C ARG A 142 7.00 -4.94 4.58
N ASN A 143 6.45 -5.70 5.53
CA ASN A 143 7.14 -6.83 6.14
C ASN A 143 7.47 -7.91 5.11
N ILE A 144 6.57 -8.21 4.17
CA ILE A 144 6.82 -9.17 3.08
C ILE A 144 7.96 -8.67 2.18
N TYR A 145 7.93 -7.40 1.71
CA TYR A 145 9.00 -6.82 0.90
C TYR A 145 10.36 -6.90 1.61
N THR A 146 10.39 -6.47 2.88
CA THR A 146 11.63 -6.45 3.69
C THR A 146 12.16 -7.87 3.94
N ALA A 147 11.26 -8.82 4.24
CA ALA A 147 11.64 -10.22 4.45
C ALA A 147 12.26 -10.82 3.18
N LEU A 148 11.62 -10.62 2.03
CA LEU A 148 12.10 -11.11 0.74
C LEU A 148 13.41 -10.44 0.29
N GLY A 149 13.71 -9.24 0.78
CA GLY A 149 14.88 -8.47 0.36
C GLY A 149 14.72 -7.81 -1.02
N VAL A 150 13.49 -7.72 -1.53
CA VAL A 150 13.21 -7.12 -2.84
C VAL A 150 12.72 -5.68 -2.70
N THR A 151 12.91 -4.88 -3.73
CA THR A 151 12.42 -3.50 -3.80
C THR A 151 11.20 -3.39 -4.70
N VAL A 152 10.39 -2.35 -4.48
CA VAL A 152 9.24 -2.05 -5.37
C VAL A 152 9.76 -1.88 -6.79
N ALA A 153 9.04 -2.48 -7.75
CA ALA A 153 9.37 -2.37 -9.16
C ALA A 153 9.53 -0.90 -9.58
N GLN A 154 10.63 -0.60 -10.24
CA GLN A 154 10.92 0.71 -10.81
C GLN A 154 10.64 0.66 -12.30
N GLU A 155 10.13 1.77 -12.85
CA GLU A 155 9.99 1.91 -14.30
C GLU A 155 11.38 2.05 -14.91
N ASP A 156 11.70 1.21 -15.89
CA ASP A 156 12.89 1.32 -16.72
C ASP A 156 12.71 2.42 -17.79
N GLU A 157 13.75 2.63 -18.60
CA GLU A 157 13.75 3.64 -19.68
C GLU A 157 12.63 3.39 -20.73
N ASN A 158 12.09 2.19 -20.78
CA ASN A 158 11.02 1.77 -21.69
C ASN A 158 9.63 1.87 -21.04
N GLY A 159 9.53 2.31 -19.78
CA GLY A 159 8.29 2.38 -19.02
C GLY A 159 7.83 1.02 -18.46
N GLU A 160 8.66 -0.02 -18.53
CA GLU A 160 8.37 -1.31 -17.91
C GLU A 160 8.74 -1.31 -16.43
N LYS A 161 7.82 -1.76 -15.59
CA LYS A 161 8.07 -1.92 -14.16
C LYS A 161 8.80 -3.24 -13.91
N ARG A 162 10.08 -3.17 -13.54
CA ARG A 162 10.90 -4.34 -13.19
C ARG A 162 11.33 -4.31 -11.74
N MET A 163 11.29 -5.48 -11.11
CA MET A 163 11.72 -5.67 -9.72
C MET A 163 13.18 -6.11 -9.68
N ASP A 164 13.97 -5.50 -8.79
CA ASP A 164 15.33 -5.96 -8.53
C ASP A 164 15.29 -7.20 -7.62
N LEU A 165 15.61 -8.34 -8.19
CA LEU A 165 15.68 -9.65 -7.52
C LEU A 165 17.10 -10.01 -7.05
N SER A 166 18.09 -9.15 -7.28
CA SER A 166 19.51 -9.44 -6.95
C SER A 166 19.75 -9.68 -5.45
N LYS A 167 18.84 -9.15 -4.60
CA LYS A 167 18.90 -9.30 -3.14
C LYS A 167 17.83 -10.25 -2.59
N LEU A 168 17.21 -11.06 -3.47
CA LEU A 168 16.21 -12.04 -3.05
C LEU A 168 16.84 -13.01 -2.04
N ARG A 169 16.13 -13.23 -0.93
CA ARG A 169 16.65 -14.00 0.21
C ARG A 169 16.12 -15.43 0.26
N TYR A 170 14.98 -15.68 -0.36
CA TYR A 170 14.32 -16.99 -0.34
C TYR A 170 13.83 -17.32 -1.74
N HIS A 171 14.19 -18.49 -2.23
CA HIS A 171 13.75 -18.99 -3.53
C HIS A 171 12.34 -19.58 -3.50
N LYS A 172 11.83 -19.86 -2.31
CA LYS A 172 10.53 -20.48 -2.15
C LYS A 172 9.71 -19.74 -1.11
N VAL A 173 8.47 -19.39 -1.46
CA VAL A 173 7.49 -18.80 -0.55
C VAL A 173 6.34 -19.78 -0.39
N ILE A 174 6.03 -20.11 0.85
CA ILE A 174 4.97 -21.06 1.21
C ILE A 174 3.93 -20.33 2.03
N ILE A 175 2.67 -20.37 1.60
CA ILE A 175 1.55 -19.77 2.31
C ILE A 175 0.91 -20.85 3.17
N MET A 176 0.82 -20.58 4.47
CA MET A 176 0.20 -21.45 5.47
C MET A 176 -0.97 -20.72 6.13
N THR A 177 -2.17 -21.12 5.77
CA THR A 177 -3.42 -20.61 6.34
C THR A 177 -4.26 -21.76 6.88
N ASP A 178 -5.22 -21.44 7.74
CA ASP A 178 -6.16 -22.43 8.25
C ASP A 178 -7.03 -23.00 7.11
N ALA A 179 -7.46 -24.28 7.26
CA ALA A 179 -8.27 -24.96 6.26
C ALA A 179 -9.75 -24.56 6.39
N ASP A 180 -10.03 -23.27 6.43
CA ASP A 180 -11.37 -22.71 6.53
C ASP A 180 -11.61 -21.61 5.47
N VAL A 181 -12.78 -20.98 5.51
CA VAL A 181 -13.17 -19.93 4.56
C VAL A 181 -12.29 -18.67 4.73
N ASP A 182 -11.93 -18.34 5.96
CA ASP A 182 -11.10 -17.16 6.26
C ASP A 182 -9.67 -17.39 5.79
N GLY A 183 -9.09 -18.56 6.05
CA GLY A 183 -7.77 -18.93 5.58
C GLY A 183 -7.68 -18.96 4.05
N SER A 184 -8.67 -19.51 3.38
CA SER A 184 -8.77 -19.47 1.91
C SER A 184 -8.84 -18.04 1.37
N HIS A 185 -9.54 -17.15 2.07
CA HIS A 185 -9.60 -15.73 1.71
C HIS A 185 -8.24 -15.05 1.92
N ILE A 186 -7.54 -15.32 3.01
CA ILE A 186 -6.20 -14.77 3.29
C ILE A 186 -5.20 -15.25 2.23
N ALA A 187 -5.20 -16.54 1.90
CA ALA A 187 -4.38 -17.07 0.81
C ALA A 187 -4.64 -16.36 -0.51
N THR A 188 -5.91 -16.14 -0.87
CA THR A 188 -6.31 -15.40 -2.07
C THR A 188 -5.78 -13.96 -2.06
N LEU A 189 -5.85 -13.26 -0.94
CA LEU A 189 -5.34 -11.89 -0.81
C LEU A 189 -3.82 -11.84 -0.98
N ILE A 190 -3.09 -12.79 -0.38
CA ILE A 190 -1.63 -12.91 -0.53
C ILE A 190 -1.26 -13.20 -2.00
N LEU A 191 -1.93 -14.13 -2.64
CA LEU A 191 -1.72 -14.45 -4.06
C LEU A 191 -2.00 -13.26 -4.97
N THR A 192 -3.10 -12.53 -4.71
CA THR A 192 -3.43 -11.31 -5.45
C THR A 192 -2.34 -10.26 -5.30
N PHE A 193 -1.80 -10.10 -4.07
CA PHE A 193 -0.68 -9.19 -3.83
C PHE A 193 0.57 -9.60 -4.62
N PHE A 194 0.98 -10.86 -4.59
CA PHE A 194 2.12 -11.35 -5.37
C PHE A 194 1.92 -11.16 -6.87
N PHE A 195 0.73 -11.48 -7.37
CA PHE A 195 0.41 -11.33 -8.78
C PHE A 195 0.46 -9.88 -9.27
N ARG A 196 -0.02 -8.93 -8.45
CA ARG A 196 -0.10 -7.51 -8.82
C ARG A 196 1.23 -6.77 -8.65
N TYR A 197 1.97 -7.09 -7.61
CA TYR A 197 3.14 -6.29 -7.21
C TYR A 197 4.47 -7.02 -7.35
N MET A 198 4.46 -8.34 -7.47
CA MET A 198 5.66 -9.18 -7.53
C MET A 198 5.63 -10.17 -8.69
N LEU A 199 5.09 -9.74 -9.84
CA LEU A 199 4.93 -10.61 -11.02
C LEU A 199 6.27 -11.15 -11.52
N ASP A 200 7.34 -10.35 -11.44
CA ASP A 200 8.68 -10.78 -11.83
C ASP A 200 9.20 -11.93 -10.96
N LEU A 201 8.86 -11.93 -9.67
CA LEU A 201 9.18 -13.02 -8.77
C LEU A 201 8.47 -14.32 -9.16
N ILE A 202 7.22 -14.22 -9.62
CA ILE A 202 6.45 -15.38 -10.12
C ILE A 202 7.02 -15.86 -11.46
N ARG A 203 7.40 -14.96 -12.36
CA ARG A 203 7.91 -15.29 -13.71
C ARG A 203 9.32 -15.86 -13.68
N ASN A 204 10.18 -15.30 -12.83
CA ASN A 204 11.60 -15.69 -12.73
C ASN A 204 11.84 -16.74 -11.63
N GLY A 205 10.88 -16.95 -10.75
CA GLY A 205 10.93 -18.03 -9.77
C GLY A 205 10.81 -19.38 -10.48
N ASP A 206 11.70 -20.30 -10.14
CA ASP A 206 11.56 -21.70 -10.55
C ASP A 206 10.19 -22.19 -10.04
N ARG A 207 9.38 -22.76 -10.95
CA ARG A 207 7.92 -22.99 -10.84
C ARG A 207 7.50 -23.93 -9.71
N LYS A 208 8.05 -23.80 -8.53
CA LYS A 208 7.72 -24.67 -7.39
C LYS A 208 7.02 -23.91 -6.29
N SER A 209 5.70 -23.96 -6.42
CA SER A 209 4.73 -24.12 -5.32
C SER A 209 4.43 -22.92 -4.47
N VAL A 210 3.37 -22.30 -4.83
CA VAL A 210 2.37 -21.88 -3.87
C VAL A 210 1.56 -23.13 -3.51
N VAL A 211 1.72 -23.65 -2.32
CA VAL A 211 0.85 -24.68 -1.73
C VAL A 211 0.19 -24.06 -0.52
#